data_09e7be19a0b5a296fcbdf47889aec93b
#
_entry.id   09e7be19a0b5a296fcbdf47889aec93b
#
_cell.length_a   1.000
_cell.length_b   1.000
_cell.length_c   1.000
_cell.angle_alpha   90.00
_cell.angle_beta   90.00
_cell.angle_gamma   90.00
#
_symmetry.space_group_name_H-M   'P 1'
#
loop_
_entity.id
_entity.type
_entity.pdbx_description
1 polymer ?
#
loop_
_entity_poly.entity_id
_entity_poly.type
_entity_poly.pdbx_seq_one_letter_code
_entity_poly.pdbx_strand_id
1 'polypeptide(L)'
;MELLEQRILRDGRLLPGGILKVDSFLNHQMDPQLLQAMAREIKRLFADVRVDRVLTIEASGIAIAILAGLEFGCPVVFAKKSKTKNLADTLYTAEVPSFTHGNTNTVVVSKEYLHTGENVLLVDDFLATGAALVGLRALVEQAGGTVVGAGIAVEKVFQGGGDKLRAEGLRIESLARIASMDEKGIRFC
;
A
#
# COMPACT_ATOMS: atom_id res chain seq x y z
N MET A 1 4.42 -2.22 14.52
CA MET A 1 3.28 -2.91 15.21
C MET A 1 3.75 -4.30 15.62
N GLU A 2 3.91 -4.50 16.91
CA GLU A 2 4.53 -5.73 17.45
C GLU A 2 3.85 -7.03 16.98
N LEU A 3 2.51 -7.06 16.95
CA LEU A 3 1.76 -8.24 16.49
C LEU A 3 2.14 -8.67 15.06
N LEU A 4 2.30 -7.71 14.14
CA LEU A 4 2.69 -8.00 12.76
C LEU A 4 4.16 -8.41 12.67
N GLU A 5 5.04 -7.78 13.43
CA GLU A 5 6.48 -8.11 13.45
C GLU A 5 6.71 -9.54 13.96
N GLN A 6 6.04 -9.91 15.06
CA GLN A 6 6.08 -11.28 15.58
C GLN A 6 5.53 -12.29 14.57
N ARG A 7 4.45 -11.94 13.85
CA ARG A 7 3.90 -12.80 12.80
C ARG A 7 4.89 -12.99 11.64
N ILE A 8 5.56 -11.92 11.22
CA ILE A 8 6.60 -11.98 10.19
C ILE A 8 7.77 -12.85 10.64
N LEU A 9 8.25 -12.71 11.88
CA LEU A 9 9.35 -13.53 12.41
C LEU A 9 8.99 -15.02 12.51
N ARG A 10 7.76 -15.34 12.89
CA ARG A 10 7.31 -16.71 13.07
C ARG A 10 7.01 -17.43 11.75
N ASP A 11 6.28 -16.78 10.86
CA ASP A 11 5.66 -17.42 9.69
C ASP A 11 6.19 -16.86 8.35
N GLY A 12 6.94 -15.77 8.36
CA GLY A 12 7.59 -15.20 7.21
C GLY A 12 8.77 -16.07 6.74
N ARG A 13 9.00 -16.12 5.43
CA ARG A 13 10.12 -16.86 4.84
C ARG A 13 11.02 -15.91 4.07
N LEU A 14 12.30 -15.91 4.44
CA LEU A 14 13.34 -15.21 3.67
C LEU A 14 13.81 -16.10 2.53
N LEU A 15 13.79 -15.59 1.32
CA LEU A 15 14.34 -16.23 0.15
C LEU A 15 15.59 -15.47 -0.33
N PRO A 16 16.50 -16.14 -1.09
CA PRO A 16 17.65 -15.48 -1.71
C PRO A 16 17.23 -14.24 -2.51
N GLY A 17 18.09 -13.21 -2.51
CA GLY A 17 17.79 -11.94 -3.17
C GLY A 17 16.96 -10.94 -2.35
N GLY A 18 16.86 -11.14 -1.03
CA GLY A 18 16.15 -10.19 -0.14
C GLY A 18 14.63 -10.21 -0.31
N ILE A 19 14.07 -11.37 -0.67
CA ILE A 19 12.63 -11.56 -0.82
C ILE A 19 12.06 -12.06 0.50
N LEU A 20 11.11 -11.32 1.06
CA LEU A 20 10.29 -11.75 2.18
C LEU A 20 8.95 -12.26 1.67
N LYS A 21 8.66 -13.54 1.90
CA LYS A 21 7.36 -14.15 1.64
C LYS A 21 6.51 -14.15 2.89
N VAL A 22 5.34 -13.57 2.80
CA VAL A 22 4.30 -13.51 3.85
C VAL A 22 3.00 -14.16 3.36
N ASP A 23 3.13 -15.10 2.44
CA ASP A 23 2.03 -15.73 1.69
C ASP A 23 1.03 -16.46 2.60
N SER A 24 1.51 -16.97 3.75
CA SER A 24 0.68 -17.76 4.67
C SER A 24 -0.30 -16.94 5.51
N PHE A 25 -0.21 -15.60 5.51
CA PHE A 25 -1.08 -14.76 6.35
C PHE A 25 -1.46 -13.40 5.74
N LEU A 26 -0.80 -12.96 4.65
CA LEU A 26 -1.02 -11.62 4.08
C LEU A 26 -1.33 -11.61 2.58
N ASN A 27 -0.58 -12.37 1.74
CA ASN A 27 -0.59 -12.18 0.29
C ASN A 27 -1.25 -13.30 -0.51
N HIS A 28 -1.39 -14.51 0.04
CA HIS A 28 -2.01 -15.65 -0.65
C HIS A 28 -3.10 -16.27 0.22
N GLN A 29 -2.73 -16.78 1.38
CA GLN A 29 -3.66 -17.03 2.47
C GLN A 29 -3.71 -15.77 3.34
N MET A 30 -4.90 -15.36 3.71
CA MET A 30 -5.10 -14.15 4.51
C MET A 30 -5.59 -14.53 5.91
N ASP A 31 -5.01 -13.90 6.95
CA ASP A 31 -5.48 -14.01 8.32
C ASP A 31 -6.41 -12.82 8.62
N PRO A 32 -7.75 -13.00 8.64
CA PRO A 32 -8.68 -11.88 8.82
C PRO A 32 -8.53 -11.17 10.16
N GLN A 33 -8.13 -11.88 11.21
CA GLN A 33 -7.96 -11.28 12.55
C GLN A 33 -6.73 -10.36 12.58
N LEU A 34 -5.62 -10.81 11.97
CA LEU A 34 -4.44 -9.98 11.82
C LEU A 34 -4.73 -8.74 10.96
N LEU A 35 -5.38 -8.93 9.81
CA LEU A 35 -5.74 -7.84 8.91
C LEU A 35 -6.66 -6.80 9.59
N GLN A 36 -7.62 -7.25 10.40
CA GLN A 36 -8.48 -6.36 11.17
C GLN A 36 -7.69 -5.57 12.22
N ALA A 37 -6.75 -6.21 12.93
CA ALA A 37 -5.88 -5.53 13.88
C ALA A 37 -5.01 -4.47 13.19
N MET A 38 -4.48 -4.77 11.99
CA MET A 38 -3.73 -3.83 11.17
C MET A 38 -4.59 -2.64 10.73
N ALA A 39 -5.81 -2.88 10.26
CA ALA A 39 -6.73 -1.83 9.84
C ALA A 39 -7.09 -0.88 11.00
N ARG A 40 -7.33 -1.39 12.19
CA ARG A 40 -7.56 -0.59 13.41
C ARG A 40 -6.34 0.25 13.77
N GLU A 41 -5.15 -0.30 13.64
CA GLU A 41 -3.92 0.45 13.91
C GLU A 41 -3.72 1.57 12.86
N ILE A 42 -3.97 1.31 11.58
CA ILE A 42 -3.98 2.35 10.53
C ILE A 42 -5.01 3.43 10.90
N LYS A 43 -6.25 3.05 11.30
CA LYS A 43 -7.24 4.02 11.73
C LYS A 43 -6.77 4.87 12.91
N ARG A 44 -6.10 4.25 13.89
CA ARG A 44 -5.54 4.98 15.05
C ARG A 44 -4.46 5.97 14.63
N LEU A 45 -3.57 5.56 13.72
CA LEU A 45 -2.47 6.40 13.24
C LEU A 45 -2.96 7.61 12.41
N PHE A 46 -4.10 7.50 11.74
CA PHE A 46 -4.72 8.56 10.94
C PHE A 46 -6.01 9.12 11.59
N ALA A 47 -6.14 9.06 12.93
CA ALA A 47 -7.33 9.54 13.63
C ALA A 47 -7.53 11.07 13.55
N ASP A 48 -6.45 11.79 13.23
CA ASP A 48 -6.40 13.25 13.14
C ASP A 48 -6.83 13.81 11.77
N VAL A 49 -7.10 12.94 10.79
CA VAL A 49 -7.49 13.37 9.45
C VAL A 49 -8.81 12.75 9.03
N ARG A 50 -9.58 13.50 8.23
CA ARG A 50 -10.76 12.97 7.56
C ARG A 50 -10.32 12.14 6.35
N VAL A 51 -10.88 10.95 6.22
CA VAL A 51 -10.70 10.06 5.07
C VAL A 51 -12.05 9.85 4.42
N ASP A 52 -12.18 10.26 3.16
CA ASP A 52 -13.39 10.09 2.35
C ASP A 52 -13.35 8.82 1.52
N ARG A 53 -12.13 8.33 1.22
CA ARG A 53 -11.90 7.14 0.41
C ARG A 53 -10.57 6.47 0.75
N VAL A 54 -10.55 5.15 0.68
CA VAL A 54 -9.31 4.36 0.68
C VAL A 54 -8.99 3.94 -0.75
N LEU A 55 -7.74 4.11 -1.18
CA LEU A 55 -7.25 3.68 -2.48
C LEU A 55 -6.07 2.72 -2.30
N THR A 56 -6.11 1.62 -3.04
CA THR A 56 -5.03 0.61 -3.08
C THR A 56 -4.75 0.17 -4.51
N ILE A 57 -3.85 -0.80 -4.68
CA ILE A 57 -3.56 -1.45 -5.96
C ILE A 57 -3.79 -2.97 -5.87
N GLU A 58 -4.32 -3.58 -6.94
CA GLU A 58 -4.48 -5.03 -6.99
C GLU A 58 -3.10 -5.75 -6.99
N ALA A 59 -2.99 -6.94 -6.36
CA ALA A 59 -4.06 -7.65 -5.69
C ALA A 59 -3.93 -7.61 -4.15
N SER A 60 -2.71 -7.66 -3.60
CA SER A 60 -2.45 -7.95 -2.18
C SER A 60 -2.87 -6.84 -1.23
N GLY A 61 -2.87 -5.56 -1.67
CA GLY A 61 -3.35 -4.44 -0.87
C GLY A 61 -4.86 -4.45 -0.62
N ILE A 62 -5.66 -5.16 -1.44
CA ILE A 62 -7.13 -5.08 -1.41
C ILE A 62 -7.70 -5.53 -0.05
N ALA A 63 -7.20 -6.62 0.51
CA ALA A 63 -7.75 -7.15 1.75
C ALA A 63 -7.56 -6.20 2.94
N ILE A 64 -6.38 -5.60 3.07
CA ILE A 64 -6.10 -4.60 4.10
C ILE A 64 -6.94 -3.34 3.87
N ALA A 65 -7.04 -2.90 2.61
CA ALA A 65 -7.79 -1.71 2.25
C ALA A 65 -9.29 -1.85 2.56
N ILE A 66 -9.90 -3.02 2.32
CA ILE A 66 -11.31 -3.28 2.65
C ILE A 66 -11.54 -3.13 4.15
N LEU A 67 -10.68 -3.70 4.97
CA LEU A 67 -10.82 -3.59 6.43
C LEU A 67 -10.50 -2.17 6.92
N ALA A 68 -9.54 -1.48 6.31
CA ALA A 68 -9.32 -0.06 6.59
C ALA A 68 -10.55 0.78 6.22
N GLY A 69 -11.15 0.57 5.05
CA GLY A 69 -12.39 1.23 4.65
C GLY A 69 -13.54 1.00 5.63
N LEU A 70 -13.66 -0.21 6.17
CA LEU A 70 -14.63 -0.52 7.23
C LEU A 70 -14.37 0.30 8.50
N GLU A 71 -13.12 0.39 8.96
CA GLU A 71 -12.75 1.15 10.17
C GLU A 71 -12.89 2.68 9.96
N PHE A 72 -12.66 3.19 8.75
CA PHE A 72 -12.87 4.60 8.41
C PHE A 72 -14.33 4.94 8.08
N GLY A 73 -15.16 3.94 7.77
CA GLY A 73 -16.55 4.13 7.36
C GLY A 73 -16.67 4.73 5.95
N CYS A 74 -15.74 4.41 5.04
CA CYS A 74 -15.69 4.97 3.70
C CYS A 74 -15.49 3.90 2.61
N PRO A 75 -15.87 4.19 1.35
CA PRO A 75 -15.65 3.28 0.24
C PRO A 75 -14.18 3.02 -0.03
N VAL A 76 -13.91 1.84 -0.61
CA VAL A 76 -12.58 1.41 -1.05
C VAL A 76 -12.56 1.27 -2.56
N VAL A 77 -11.55 1.85 -3.18
CA VAL A 77 -11.27 1.71 -4.61
C VAL A 77 -9.91 1.02 -4.77
N PHE A 78 -9.78 0.17 -5.77
CA PHE A 78 -8.48 -0.38 -6.12
C PHE A 78 -8.13 -0.09 -7.58
N ALA A 79 -6.89 0.31 -7.79
CA ALA A 79 -6.32 0.48 -9.11
C ALA A 79 -6.06 -0.89 -9.74
N LYS A 80 -6.49 -1.07 -10.97
CA LYS A 80 -6.30 -2.30 -11.74
C LYS A 80 -5.05 -2.19 -12.63
N LYS A 81 -4.32 -3.28 -12.77
CA LYS A 81 -3.23 -3.38 -13.76
C LYS A 81 -3.84 -3.63 -15.14
N SER A 82 -3.63 -2.70 -16.07
CA SER A 82 -4.17 -2.78 -17.42
C SER A 82 -3.06 -3.01 -18.44
N LYS A 83 -3.35 -3.81 -19.45
CA LYS A 83 -2.50 -3.98 -20.64
C LYS A 83 -2.90 -3.04 -21.79
N THR A 84 -4.06 -2.38 -21.67
CA THR A 84 -4.64 -1.58 -22.75
C THR A 84 -4.52 -0.09 -22.44
N LYS A 85 -3.91 0.68 -23.36
CA LYS A 85 -3.73 2.12 -23.25
C LYS A 85 -4.92 2.97 -23.76
N ASN A 86 -5.98 2.34 -24.30
CA ASN A 86 -7.00 3.03 -25.13
C ASN A 86 -8.30 3.41 -24.39
N LEU A 87 -8.27 3.68 -23.08
CA LEU A 87 -9.48 4.03 -22.30
C LEU A 87 -9.36 5.41 -21.61
N ALA A 88 -8.65 6.35 -22.24
CA ALA A 88 -8.26 7.63 -21.62
C ALA A 88 -9.46 8.51 -21.17
N ASP A 89 -10.62 8.42 -21.84
CA ASP A 89 -11.74 9.32 -21.53
C ASP A 89 -12.51 8.95 -20.26
N THR A 90 -12.47 7.69 -19.84
CA THR A 90 -13.22 7.17 -18.67
C THR A 90 -12.35 6.75 -17.50
N LEU A 91 -11.02 6.77 -17.66
CA LEU A 91 -10.07 6.29 -16.68
C LEU A 91 -9.04 7.37 -16.31
N TYR A 92 -8.64 7.36 -15.04
CA TYR A 92 -7.34 7.89 -14.61
C TYR A 92 -6.29 6.82 -14.81
N THR A 93 -5.10 7.19 -15.28
CA THR A 93 -4.02 6.23 -15.58
C THR A 93 -2.69 6.69 -15.01
N ALA A 94 -1.90 5.75 -14.50
CA ALA A 94 -0.52 6.03 -14.08
C ALA A 94 0.40 4.87 -14.46
N GLU A 95 1.67 5.17 -14.70
CA GLU A 95 2.67 4.14 -14.94
C GLU A 95 3.41 3.81 -13.64
N VAL A 96 3.48 2.51 -13.32
CA VAL A 96 4.16 1.99 -12.12
C VAL A 96 5.23 0.99 -12.56
N PRO A 97 6.53 1.32 -12.39
CA PRO A 97 7.60 0.36 -12.62
C PRO A 97 7.44 -0.88 -11.73
N SER A 98 7.50 -2.07 -12.34
CA SER A 98 7.45 -3.34 -11.60
C SER A 98 8.85 -3.71 -11.14
N PHE A 99 9.03 -3.82 -9.83
CA PHE A 99 10.32 -4.24 -9.26
C PHE A 99 10.67 -5.70 -9.55
N THR A 100 9.66 -6.58 -9.68
CA THR A 100 9.86 -8.04 -9.84
C THR A 100 10.06 -8.48 -11.28
N HIS A 101 9.61 -7.71 -12.26
CA HIS A 101 9.59 -8.14 -13.67
C HIS A 101 10.31 -7.20 -14.64
N GLY A 102 10.89 -6.10 -14.17
CA GLY A 102 11.57 -5.10 -15.02
C GLY A 102 10.65 -4.38 -16.02
N ASN A 103 9.33 -4.58 -15.91
CA ASN A 103 8.32 -4.01 -16.78
C ASN A 103 7.64 -2.83 -16.09
N THR A 104 7.16 -1.88 -16.89
CA THR A 104 6.24 -0.84 -16.41
C THR A 104 4.80 -1.33 -16.56
N ASN A 105 4.04 -1.32 -15.47
CA ASN A 105 2.61 -1.62 -15.50
C ASN A 105 1.82 -0.32 -15.58
N THR A 106 0.85 -0.25 -16.47
CA THR A 106 -0.16 0.82 -16.42
C THR A 106 -1.21 0.43 -15.38
N VAL A 107 -1.45 1.30 -14.42
CA VAL A 107 -2.53 1.15 -13.44
C VAL A 107 -3.64 2.14 -13.74
N VAL A 108 -4.88 1.71 -13.54
CA VAL A 108 -6.06 2.47 -13.94
C VAL A 108 -7.12 2.47 -12.85
N VAL A 109 -7.85 3.59 -12.74
CA VAL A 109 -9.05 3.74 -11.91
C VAL A 109 -10.13 4.42 -12.75
N SER A 110 -11.39 3.95 -12.68
CA SER A 110 -12.51 4.63 -13.32
C SER A 110 -12.77 5.99 -12.68
N LYS A 111 -13.01 7.01 -13.51
CA LYS A 111 -13.39 8.36 -13.07
C LYS A 111 -14.71 8.38 -12.27
N GLU A 112 -15.53 7.34 -12.39
CA GLU A 112 -16.76 7.16 -11.62
C GLU A 112 -16.53 6.92 -10.13
N TYR A 113 -15.31 6.50 -9.72
CA TYR A 113 -15.05 6.07 -8.36
C TYR A 113 -14.01 6.89 -7.60
N LEU A 114 -13.43 7.90 -8.23
CA LEU A 114 -12.45 8.80 -7.61
C LEU A 114 -12.77 10.23 -8.01
N HIS A 115 -13.09 11.09 -7.03
CA HIS A 115 -13.71 12.39 -7.28
C HIS A 115 -12.87 13.56 -6.76
N THR A 116 -13.11 14.74 -7.36
CA THR A 116 -12.50 16.00 -6.94
C THR A 116 -12.86 16.35 -5.50
N GLY A 117 -11.87 16.80 -4.73
CA GLY A 117 -12.03 17.26 -3.35
C GLY A 117 -12.09 16.16 -2.31
N GLU A 118 -11.99 14.87 -2.68
CA GLU A 118 -11.92 13.77 -1.71
C GLU A 118 -10.55 13.71 -1.01
N ASN A 119 -10.58 13.43 0.28
CA ASN A 119 -9.42 13.08 1.09
C ASN A 119 -9.17 11.56 0.98
N VAL A 120 -8.11 11.19 0.30
CA VAL A 120 -7.81 9.79 -0.04
C VAL A 120 -6.65 9.27 0.80
N LEU A 121 -6.88 8.17 1.53
CA LEU A 121 -5.82 7.41 2.19
C LEU A 121 -5.35 6.29 1.26
N LEU A 122 -4.06 6.25 0.97
CA LEU A 122 -3.45 5.13 0.27
C LEU A 122 -3.20 3.99 1.24
N VAL A 123 -3.47 2.74 0.84
CA VAL A 123 -3.19 1.55 1.66
C VAL A 123 -2.52 0.49 0.79
N ASP A 124 -1.41 -0.09 1.26
CA ASP A 124 -0.74 -1.16 0.52
C ASP A 124 -0.07 -2.18 1.46
N ASP A 125 0.23 -3.36 0.94
CA ASP A 125 0.88 -4.43 1.70
C ASP A 125 2.39 -4.20 1.87
N PHE A 126 3.11 -3.78 0.82
CA PHE A 126 4.55 -3.54 0.86
C PHE A 126 4.94 -2.18 0.32
N LEU A 127 5.85 -1.53 1.04
CA LEU A 127 6.58 -0.35 0.56
C LEU A 127 8.06 -0.70 0.39
N ALA A 128 8.50 -0.71 -0.85
CA ALA A 128 9.87 -0.98 -1.26
C ALA A 128 10.51 0.30 -1.84
N THR A 129 10.52 0.45 -3.15
CA THR A 129 11.03 1.65 -3.84
C THR A 129 10.03 2.80 -3.87
N GLY A 130 8.76 2.57 -3.49
CA GLY A 130 7.70 3.57 -3.49
C GLY A 130 6.96 3.75 -4.81
N ALA A 131 7.29 2.99 -5.85
CA ALA A 131 6.71 3.15 -7.18
C ALA A 131 5.18 3.02 -7.20
N ALA A 132 4.60 2.07 -6.44
CA ALA A 132 3.15 1.92 -6.33
C ALA A 132 2.49 3.16 -5.72
N LEU A 133 3.04 3.69 -4.63
CA LEU A 133 2.50 4.91 -3.99
C LEU A 133 2.59 6.14 -4.89
N VAL A 134 3.68 6.28 -5.67
CA VAL A 134 3.80 7.36 -6.68
C VAL A 134 2.69 7.24 -7.71
N GLY A 135 2.43 6.04 -8.24
CA GLY A 135 1.35 5.82 -9.19
C GLY A 135 -0.04 6.09 -8.60
N LEU A 136 -0.32 5.61 -7.39
CA LEU A 136 -1.59 5.86 -6.72
C LEU A 136 -1.79 7.35 -6.41
N ARG A 137 -0.75 8.07 -5.96
CA ARG A 137 -0.77 9.51 -5.76
C ARG A 137 -1.13 10.25 -7.05
N ALA A 138 -0.50 9.89 -8.17
CA ALA A 138 -0.80 10.48 -9.47
C ALA A 138 -2.25 10.28 -9.92
N LEU A 139 -2.88 9.12 -9.61
CA LEU A 139 -4.30 8.89 -9.91
C LEU A 139 -5.20 9.81 -9.07
N VAL A 140 -4.89 10.02 -7.80
CA VAL A 140 -5.65 10.92 -6.92
C VAL A 140 -5.51 12.38 -7.38
N GLU A 141 -4.30 12.81 -7.75
CA GLU A 141 -4.03 14.17 -8.27
C GLU A 141 -4.77 14.42 -9.59
N GLN A 142 -4.81 13.43 -10.50
CA GLN A 142 -5.60 13.54 -11.76
C GLN A 142 -7.09 13.67 -11.48
N ALA A 143 -7.60 13.05 -10.40
CA ALA A 143 -9.00 13.19 -10.00
C ALA A 143 -9.30 14.53 -9.31
N GLY A 144 -8.29 15.32 -8.95
CA GLY A 144 -8.43 16.54 -8.16
C GLY A 144 -8.71 16.26 -6.67
N GLY A 145 -8.34 15.09 -6.18
CA GLY A 145 -8.38 14.70 -4.76
C GLY A 145 -7.09 15.07 -4.03
N THR A 146 -7.09 14.85 -2.73
CA THR A 146 -5.93 15.09 -1.84
C THR A 146 -5.51 13.77 -1.20
N VAL A 147 -4.24 13.39 -1.33
CA VAL A 147 -3.69 12.26 -0.58
C VAL A 147 -3.38 12.72 0.85
N VAL A 148 -4.08 12.17 1.84
CA VAL A 148 -3.89 12.50 3.26
C VAL A 148 -2.78 11.69 3.93
N GLY A 149 -2.32 10.64 3.27
CA GLY A 149 -1.20 9.81 3.69
C GLY A 149 -1.28 8.41 3.13
N ALA A 150 -0.36 7.56 3.57
CA ALA A 150 -0.29 6.14 3.21
C ALA A 150 -0.13 5.25 4.45
N GLY A 151 -1.01 4.26 4.60
CA GLY A 151 -0.93 3.20 5.60
C GLY A 151 -0.35 1.92 4.96
N ILE A 152 0.80 1.47 5.44
CA ILE A 152 1.57 0.37 4.85
C ILE A 152 1.71 -0.76 5.85
N ALA A 153 1.48 -2.00 5.41
CA ALA A 153 1.72 -3.14 6.29
C ALA A 153 3.22 -3.33 6.56
N VAL A 154 4.04 -3.48 5.52
CA VAL A 154 5.46 -3.80 5.64
C VAL A 154 6.30 -2.83 4.80
N GLU A 155 7.15 -2.05 5.45
CA GLU A 155 8.12 -1.18 4.77
C GLU A 155 9.53 -1.77 4.81
N LYS A 156 10.16 -1.90 3.65
CA LYS A 156 11.58 -2.25 3.52
C LYS A 156 12.41 -0.96 3.50
N VAL A 157 12.73 -0.44 4.69
CA VAL A 157 13.40 0.86 4.86
C VAL A 157 14.72 0.93 4.10
N PHE A 158 15.47 -0.18 4.07
CA PHE A 158 16.75 -0.28 3.36
C PHE A 158 16.64 -0.08 1.83
N GLN A 159 15.43 -0.06 1.25
CA GLN A 159 15.21 0.26 -0.16
C GLN A 159 14.94 1.75 -0.42
N GLY A 160 14.78 2.55 0.63
CA GLY A 160 14.76 4.02 0.58
C GLY A 160 13.49 4.67 0.02
N GLY A 161 12.50 3.89 -0.47
CA GLY A 161 11.28 4.45 -1.08
C GLY A 161 10.44 5.25 -0.10
N GLY A 162 10.31 4.77 1.14
CA GLY A 162 9.57 5.46 2.19
C GLY A 162 10.21 6.79 2.57
N ASP A 163 11.52 6.80 2.78
CA ASP A 163 12.24 8.02 3.17
C ASP A 163 12.20 9.07 2.07
N LYS A 164 12.34 8.66 0.80
CA LYS A 164 12.18 9.56 -0.35
C LYS A 164 10.81 10.21 -0.37
N LEU A 165 9.74 9.43 -0.24
CA LEU A 165 8.37 9.95 -0.31
C LEU A 165 8.02 10.82 0.90
N ARG A 166 8.54 10.51 2.10
CA ARG A 166 8.41 11.38 3.28
C ARG A 166 9.13 12.71 3.08
N ALA A 167 10.32 12.71 2.47
CA ALA A 167 11.04 13.94 2.13
C ALA A 167 10.28 14.80 1.10
N GLU A 168 9.45 14.20 0.26
CA GLU A 168 8.51 14.87 -0.65
C GLU A 168 7.22 15.35 0.03
N GLY A 169 7.08 15.17 1.36
CA GLY A 169 5.94 15.60 2.15
C GLY A 169 4.78 14.60 2.27
N LEU A 170 4.93 13.37 1.77
CA LEU A 170 3.91 12.34 1.94
C LEU A 170 3.99 11.74 3.36
N ARG A 171 2.90 11.84 4.13
CA ARG A 171 2.78 11.14 5.40
C ARG A 171 2.67 9.63 5.15
N ILE A 172 3.59 8.86 5.72
CA ILE A 172 3.61 7.39 5.60
C ILE A 172 3.72 6.78 6.98
N GLU A 173 2.72 5.99 7.34
CA GLU A 173 2.68 5.19 8.55
C GLU A 173 2.81 3.71 8.19
N SER A 174 3.89 3.08 8.62
CA SER A 174 4.18 1.67 8.32
C SER A 174 4.10 0.83 9.58
N LEU A 175 3.32 -0.26 9.53
CA LEU A 175 3.03 -1.09 10.70
C LEU A 175 4.22 -1.97 11.11
N ALA A 176 5.02 -2.42 10.14
CA ALA A 176 6.29 -3.09 10.38
C ALA A 176 7.37 -2.48 9.47
N ARG A 177 8.44 -1.97 10.07
CA ARG A 177 9.53 -1.33 9.36
C ARG A 177 10.79 -2.19 9.44
N ILE A 178 11.20 -2.76 8.31
CA ILE A 178 12.34 -3.66 8.22
C ILE A 178 13.59 -2.85 7.89
N ALA A 179 14.51 -2.78 8.84
CA ALA A 179 15.81 -2.11 8.68
C ALA A 179 16.79 -2.93 7.83
N SER A 180 16.80 -4.27 8.00
CA SER A 180 17.63 -5.17 7.20
C SER A 180 17.05 -6.58 7.17
N MET A 181 17.38 -7.29 6.08
CA MET A 181 17.08 -8.71 5.90
C MET A 181 18.31 -9.39 5.30
N ASP A 182 18.89 -10.34 6.00
CA ASP A 182 20.06 -11.11 5.60
C ASP A 182 20.00 -12.56 6.14
N GLU A 183 21.08 -13.30 5.98
CA GLU A 183 21.20 -14.68 6.49
C GLU A 183 21.04 -14.78 8.02
N LYS A 184 21.23 -13.69 8.76
CA LYS A 184 21.04 -13.62 10.21
C LYS A 184 19.60 -13.35 10.61
N GLY A 185 18.72 -13.08 9.64
CA GLY A 185 17.29 -12.86 9.85
C GLY A 185 16.80 -11.46 9.49
N ILE A 186 15.67 -11.08 10.09
CA ILE A 186 14.99 -9.79 9.90
C ILE A 186 15.24 -8.91 11.11
N ARG A 187 15.63 -7.65 10.88
CA ARG A 187 15.67 -6.62 11.93
C ARG A 187 14.70 -5.50 11.61
N PHE A 188 13.88 -5.15 12.58
CA PHE A 188 12.97 -4.01 12.52
C PHE A 188 13.64 -2.73 13.09
N CYS A 189 13.09 -1.54 12.70
CA CYS A 189 13.48 -0.25 13.27
C CYS A 189 12.62 0.09 14.48
#